data_2fd8f416a0642ca11f5ba3b394c678ce
#
_entry.id   2fd8f416a0642ca11f5ba3b394c678ce
#
_cell.length_a   1.000
_cell.length_b   1.000
_cell.length_c   1.000
_cell.angle_alpha   90.00
_cell.angle_beta   90.00
_cell.angle_gamma   90.00
#
_symmetry.space_group_name_H-M   'P 1'
#
loop_
_entity.id
_entity.type
_entity.pdbx_description
1 polymer ?
#
loop_
_entity_poly.entity_id
_entity_poly.type
_entity_poly.pdbx_seq_one_letter_code
_entity_poly.pdbx_strand_id
1 'polypeptide(L)'
;VNTTVNSKGLTINRLETTLKQYSGKKHEALGSSALAAVSVLFNVTNGEPCVLMIRRAETLRNHSGQWAFPGGMIEQSDNSPMHAALRETNEELGIKSGDIDIWCQMPPIDTSTGFEVWPYAGRVTDGVQITPEEAEVVDVVNVPVRVFVDAASRRSITVVRECGVRKLSAYAYEDRVIWGASAQIITNTIDIVMNAE
;
A
#
# COMPACT_ATOMS: atom_id res chain seq x y z
N VAL A 1 -7.01 25.04 -12.61
CA VAL A 1 -8.18 24.96 -11.73
C VAL A 1 -7.77 24.08 -10.56
N ASN A 2 -7.43 24.69 -9.41
CA ASN A 2 -7.10 23.99 -8.17
C ASN A 2 -8.40 23.44 -7.57
N THR A 3 -8.70 22.20 -7.85
CA THR A 3 -9.77 21.49 -7.13
C THR A 3 -9.20 21.10 -5.76
N THR A 4 -9.50 21.89 -4.76
CA THR A 4 -9.23 21.54 -3.36
C THR A 4 -10.12 20.35 -3.01
N VAL A 5 -9.61 19.14 -3.13
CA VAL A 5 -10.34 17.93 -2.77
C VAL A 5 -10.53 17.94 -1.26
N ASN A 6 -11.78 18.06 -0.84
CA ASN A 6 -12.14 18.11 0.56
C ASN A 6 -12.02 16.71 1.20
N SER A 7 -11.03 16.49 2.05
CA SER A 7 -10.81 15.25 2.80
C SER A 7 -11.99 14.83 3.71
N LYS A 8 -12.95 15.72 3.96
CA LYS A 8 -14.13 15.49 4.83
C LYS A 8 -15.10 14.41 4.34
N GLY A 9 -14.93 13.88 3.13
CA GLY A 9 -15.78 12.81 2.59
C GLY A 9 -15.18 11.40 2.60
N LEU A 10 -13.90 11.24 2.99
CA LEU A 10 -13.26 9.92 3.02
C LEU A 10 -13.50 9.25 4.37
N THR A 11 -14.49 8.35 4.41
CA THR A 11 -14.77 7.48 5.55
C THR A 11 -14.36 6.05 5.23
N ILE A 12 -14.15 5.24 6.26
CA ILE A 12 -13.85 3.81 6.06
C ILE A 12 -14.96 3.10 5.27
N ASN A 13 -16.22 3.46 5.51
CA ASN A 13 -17.36 2.88 4.80
C ASN A 13 -17.36 3.25 3.31
N ARG A 14 -16.96 4.48 2.96
CA ARG A 14 -16.84 4.90 1.56
C ARG A 14 -15.71 4.15 0.87
N LEU A 15 -14.54 4.02 1.51
CA LEU A 15 -13.42 3.22 1.01
C LEU A 15 -13.87 1.78 0.73
N GLU A 16 -14.47 1.13 1.72
CA GLU A 16 -14.96 -0.25 1.62
C GLU A 16 -15.99 -0.42 0.50
N THR A 17 -17.05 0.40 0.50
CA THR A 17 -18.13 0.29 -0.49
C THR A 17 -17.59 0.47 -1.90
N THR A 18 -16.79 1.49 -2.12
CA THR A 18 -16.25 1.79 -3.46
C THR A 18 -15.28 0.72 -3.93
N LEU A 19 -14.38 0.25 -3.06
CA LEU A 19 -13.40 -0.75 -3.44
C LEU A 19 -14.03 -2.13 -3.62
N LYS A 20 -15.06 -2.49 -2.83
CA LYS A 20 -15.85 -3.71 -3.07
C LYS A 20 -16.60 -3.66 -4.40
N GLN A 21 -17.15 -2.51 -4.80
CA GLN A 21 -17.74 -2.34 -6.13
C GLN A 21 -16.71 -2.43 -7.26
N TYR A 22 -15.49 -2.01 -7.01
CA TYR A 22 -14.38 -2.13 -7.96
C TYR A 22 -13.92 -3.59 -8.16
N SER A 23 -14.19 -4.51 -7.24
CA SER A 23 -13.67 -5.88 -7.20
C SER A 23 -14.01 -6.76 -8.42
N GLY A 24 -14.99 -6.36 -9.24
CA GLY A 24 -15.32 -7.08 -10.47
C GLY A 24 -14.33 -6.89 -11.64
N LYS A 25 -13.39 -6.00 -11.54
CA LYS A 25 -12.42 -5.72 -12.61
C LYS A 25 -11.28 -6.75 -12.56
N LYS A 26 -11.07 -7.44 -13.69
CA LYS A 26 -9.90 -8.30 -13.86
C LYS A 26 -8.72 -7.46 -14.32
N HIS A 27 -7.57 -7.69 -13.71
CA HIS A 27 -6.32 -7.08 -14.11
C HIS A 27 -5.42 -8.14 -14.74
N GLU A 28 -4.80 -7.80 -15.86
CA GLU A 28 -3.85 -8.67 -16.53
C GLU A 28 -2.43 -8.41 -16.01
N ALA A 29 -1.61 -9.44 -16.07
CA ALA A 29 -0.19 -9.33 -15.76
C ALA A 29 0.50 -8.42 -16.76
N LEU A 30 1.43 -7.60 -16.29
CA LEU A 30 2.20 -6.66 -17.11
C LEU A 30 3.37 -7.36 -17.82
N GLY A 31 3.70 -8.60 -17.40
CA GLY A 31 4.68 -9.45 -18.05
C GLY A 31 6.09 -9.39 -17.44
N SER A 32 6.24 -8.84 -16.25
CA SER A 32 7.51 -8.88 -15.53
C SER A 32 7.85 -10.29 -15.05
N SER A 33 9.15 -10.60 -14.99
CA SER A 33 9.64 -11.93 -14.60
C SER A 33 9.63 -12.16 -13.08
N ALA A 34 9.62 -11.09 -12.29
CA ALA A 34 9.60 -11.15 -10.84
C ALA A 34 8.26 -10.59 -10.32
N LEU A 35 7.52 -11.43 -9.60
CA LEU A 35 6.19 -11.10 -9.10
C LEU A 35 6.21 -10.92 -7.58
N ALA A 36 5.55 -9.87 -7.12
CA ALA A 36 5.32 -9.61 -5.71
C ALA A 36 3.85 -9.25 -5.44
N ALA A 37 3.40 -9.42 -4.21
CA ALA A 37 2.06 -9.04 -3.82
C ALA A 37 2.09 -8.30 -2.47
N VAL A 38 1.24 -7.29 -2.33
CA VAL A 38 1.18 -6.45 -1.13
C VAL A 38 -0.26 -6.24 -0.66
N SER A 39 -0.42 -6.01 0.64
CA SER A 39 -1.70 -5.77 1.30
C SER A 39 -1.85 -4.27 1.62
N VAL A 40 -2.80 -3.59 0.98
CA VAL A 40 -3.17 -2.20 1.28
C VAL A 40 -4.28 -2.22 2.31
N LEU A 41 -3.90 -2.28 3.59
CA LEU A 41 -4.82 -2.52 4.70
C LEU A 41 -5.27 -1.24 5.37
N PHE A 42 -6.59 -1.02 5.36
CA PHE A 42 -7.22 0.09 6.04
C PHE A 42 -7.68 -0.30 7.45
N ASN A 43 -7.71 0.66 8.34
CA ASN A 43 -8.27 0.58 9.68
C ASN A 43 -8.83 1.94 10.11
N VAL A 44 -9.35 2.02 11.34
CA VAL A 44 -9.77 3.29 11.95
C VAL A 44 -8.91 3.54 13.19
N THR A 45 -8.18 4.65 13.19
CA THR A 45 -7.35 5.08 14.32
C THR A 45 -7.84 6.47 14.76
N ASN A 46 -8.20 6.63 16.04
CA ASN A 46 -8.74 7.88 16.60
C ASN A 46 -9.94 8.44 15.80
N GLY A 47 -10.80 7.56 15.27
CA GLY A 47 -11.98 7.93 14.50
C GLY A 47 -11.70 8.35 13.05
N GLU A 48 -10.46 8.25 12.59
CA GLU A 48 -10.03 8.61 11.24
C GLU A 48 -9.62 7.37 10.45
N PRO A 49 -10.01 7.24 9.16
CA PRO A 49 -9.53 6.16 8.31
C PRO A 49 -8.03 6.30 8.07
N CYS A 50 -7.31 5.24 8.31
CA CYS A 50 -5.86 5.14 8.14
C CYS A 50 -5.51 3.94 7.25
N VAL A 51 -4.33 3.98 6.65
CA VAL A 51 -3.72 2.84 5.99
C VAL A 51 -2.48 2.40 6.76
N LEU A 52 -2.37 1.09 6.95
CA LEU A 52 -1.26 0.45 7.64
C LEU A 52 -0.04 0.41 6.74
N MET A 53 1.09 0.88 7.24
CA MET A 53 2.38 0.82 6.56
C MET A 53 3.47 0.34 7.51
N ILE A 54 4.47 -0.32 6.95
CA ILE A 54 5.66 -0.80 7.66
C ILE A 54 6.90 -0.04 7.21
N ARG A 55 7.87 0.12 8.11
CA ARG A 55 9.22 0.51 7.76
C ARG A 55 10.10 -0.73 7.71
N ARG A 56 10.61 -1.03 6.53
CA ARG A 56 11.47 -2.20 6.29
C ARG A 56 12.82 -2.04 6.99
N ALA A 57 13.35 -3.16 7.51
CA ALA A 57 14.64 -3.16 8.17
C ALA A 57 15.77 -2.75 7.21
N GLU A 58 16.76 -2.04 7.73
CA GLU A 58 17.91 -1.58 6.94
C GLU A 58 18.85 -2.70 6.51
N THR A 59 18.75 -3.86 7.16
CA THR A 59 19.48 -5.08 6.84
C THR A 59 19.01 -5.78 5.57
N LEU A 60 17.82 -5.45 5.09
CA LEU A 60 17.24 -6.06 3.89
C LEU A 60 17.95 -5.57 2.62
N ARG A 61 18.15 -6.46 1.65
CA ARG A 61 18.87 -6.17 0.39
C ARG A 61 18.15 -5.16 -0.48
N ASN A 62 16.81 -5.20 -0.46
CA ASN A 62 15.97 -4.35 -1.32
C ASN A 62 15.09 -3.45 -0.47
N HIS A 63 14.96 -2.17 -0.89
CA HIS A 63 14.06 -1.21 -0.26
C HIS A 63 14.28 -1.00 1.24
N SER A 64 15.54 -1.14 1.71
CA SER A 64 15.89 -0.99 3.12
C SER A 64 15.50 0.40 3.65
N GLY A 65 14.93 0.44 4.86
CA GLY A 65 14.52 1.66 5.53
C GLY A 65 13.31 2.39 4.91
N GLN A 66 12.72 1.87 3.81
CA GLN A 66 11.60 2.52 3.13
C GLN A 66 10.26 2.16 3.79
N TRP A 67 9.33 3.09 3.70
CA TRP A 67 7.92 2.87 4.05
C TRP A 67 7.21 2.13 2.93
N ALA A 68 6.62 0.99 3.26
CA ALA A 68 5.98 0.09 2.32
C ALA A 68 4.66 -0.46 2.88
N PHE A 69 3.86 -1.06 2.01
CA PHE A 69 2.79 -1.95 2.41
C PHE A 69 3.37 -3.30 2.81
N PRO A 70 2.79 -4.02 3.77
CA PRO A 70 3.19 -5.40 4.06
C PRO A 70 3.02 -6.26 2.83
N GLY A 71 4.01 -7.13 2.56
CA GLY A 71 4.03 -7.97 1.39
C GLY A 71 5.43 -8.29 0.88
N GLY A 72 5.49 -9.24 -0.05
CA GLY A 72 6.75 -9.75 -0.58
C GLY A 72 6.60 -10.50 -1.89
N MET A 73 7.58 -11.34 -2.18
CA MET A 73 7.64 -12.12 -3.41
C MET A 73 6.59 -13.22 -3.40
N ILE A 74 6.01 -13.48 -4.59
CA ILE A 74 5.13 -14.63 -4.78
C ILE A 74 6.01 -15.88 -4.89
N GLU A 75 5.77 -16.85 -4.02
CA GLU A 75 6.48 -18.12 -4.00
C GLU A 75 5.70 -19.22 -4.72
N GLN A 76 6.38 -20.32 -5.04
CA GLN A 76 5.74 -21.50 -5.67
C GLN A 76 4.69 -22.17 -4.77
N SER A 77 4.82 -21.99 -3.47
CA SER A 77 3.88 -22.49 -2.46
C SER A 77 2.60 -21.66 -2.38
N ASP A 78 2.60 -20.44 -2.92
CA ASP A 78 1.44 -19.56 -2.89
C ASP A 78 0.39 -19.99 -3.94
N ASN A 79 -0.84 -20.24 -3.48
CA ASN A 79 -1.95 -20.63 -4.36
C ASN A 79 -2.43 -19.47 -5.27
N SER A 80 -2.08 -18.24 -4.93
CA SER A 80 -2.43 -17.02 -5.67
C SER A 80 -1.59 -15.84 -5.20
N PRO A 81 -1.53 -14.73 -5.97
CA PRO A 81 -0.91 -13.49 -5.50
C PRO A 81 -1.54 -12.95 -4.20
N MET A 82 -2.86 -13.10 -4.03
CA MET A 82 -3.54 -12.72 -2.79
C MET A 82 -3.05 -13.56 -1.59
N HIS A 83 -2.82 -14.87 -1.81
CA HIS A 83 -2.27 -15.74 -0.76
C HIS A 83 -0.88 -15.26 -0.33
N ALA A 84 -0.01 -14.90 -1.28
CA ALA A 84 1.30 -14.33 -0.98
C ALA A 84 1.19 -13.05 -0.13
N ALA A 85 0.33 -12.11 -0.53
CA ALA A 85 0.12 -10.87 0.22
C ALA A 85 -0.33 -11.12 1.66
N LEU A 86 -1.23 -12.07 1.88
CA LEU A 86 -1.73 -12.42 3.22
C LEU A 86 -0.69 -13.21 4.04
N ARG A 87 0.07 -14.12 3.42
CA ARG A 87 1.17 -14.85 4.06
C ARG A 87 2.23 -13.88 4.58
N GLU A 88 2.72 -13.01 3.72
CA GLU A 88 3.71 -11.98 4.06
C GLU A 88 3.20 -11.04 5.16
N THR A 89 1.94 -10.61 5.08
CA THR A 89 1.31 -9.80 6.14
C THR A 89 1.30 -10.52 7.49
N ASN A 90 1.10 -11.83 7.48
CA ASN A 90 1.18 -12.63 8.70
C ASN A 90 2.61 -12.78 9.20
N GLU A 91 3.58 -13.02 8.33
CA GLU A 91 5.00 -13.14 8.65
C GLU A 91 5.56 -11.82 9.21
N GLU A 92 5.29 -10.70 8.53
CA GLU A 92 5.81 -9.38 8.91
C GLU A 92 5.11 -8.76 10.13
N LEU A 93 3.80 -9.03 10.34
CA LEU A 93 2.98 -8.31 11.33
C LEU A 93 2.20 -9.20 12.30
N GLY A 94 2.23 -10.53 12.14
CA GLY A 94 1.45 -11.45 12.95
C GLY A 94 -0.08 -11.39 12.69
N ILE A 95 -0.53 -10.65 11.68
CA ILE A 95 -1.95 -10.53 11.35
C ILE A 95 -2.40 -11.76 10.56
N LYS A 96 -3.33 -12.52 11.10
CA LYS A 96 -3.84 -13.72 10.43
C LYS A 96 -4.77 -13.36 9.25
N SER A 97 -4.78 -14.19 8.23
CA SER A 97 -5.67 -13.99 7.06
C SER A 97 -7.15 -13.92 7.42
N GLY A 98 -7.60 -14.60 8.48
CA GLY A 98 -8.97 -14.53 8.98
C GLY A 98 -9.34 -13.21 9.65
N ASP A 99 -8.35 -12.37 9.98
CA ASP A 99 -8.52 -11.05 10.56
C ASP A 99 -8.49 -9.93 9.50
N ILE A 100 -8.45 -10.30 8.22
CA ILE A 100 -8.38 -9.38 7.08
C ILE A 100 -9.57 -9.61 6.15
N ASP A 101 -10.38 -8.57 5.93
CA ASP A 101 -11.42 -8.54 4.89
C ASP A 101 -10.85 -7.90 3.62
N ILE A 102 -10.48 -8.74 2.63
CA ILE A 102 -10.00 -8.24 1.33
C ILE A 102 -11.20 -7.77 0.51
N TRP A 103 -11.14 -6.54 0.04
CA TRP A 103 -12.21 -5.89 -0.73
C TRP A 103 -12.02 -6.07 -2.24
N CYS A 104 -10.80 -5.85 -2.73
CA CYS A 104 -10.49 -5.99 -4.15
C CYS A 104 -9.01 -6.18 -4.43
N GLN A 105 -8.73 -6.70 -5.62
CA GLN A 105 -7.44 -6.58 -6.27
C GLN A 105 -7.36 -5.23 -6.97
N MET A 106 -6.26 -4.53 -6.75
CA MET A 106 -5.94 -3.27 -7.41
C MET A 106 -5.16 -3.50 -8.71
N PRO A 107 -5.07 -2.51 -9.62
CA PRO A 107 -4.23 -2.63 -10.80
C PRO A 107 -2.78 -2.94 -10.41
N PRO A 108 -2.14 -3.93 -11.04
CA PRO A 108 -0.73 -4.21 -10.82
C PRO A 108 0.12 -3.02 -11.29
N ILE A 109 1.30 -2.88 -10.70
CA ILE A 109 2.27 -1.86 -11.09
C ILE A 109 3.63 -2.48 -11.37
N ASP A 110 4.32 -1.95 -12.38
CA ASP A 110 5.74 -2.23 -12.60
C ASP A 110 6.61 -1.31 -11.76
N THR A 111 7.57 -1.90 -11.07
CA THR A 111 8.56 -1.15 -10.32
C THR A 111 9.82 -0.93 -11.17
N SER A 112 10.55 0.12 -10.85
CA SER A 112 11.85 0.38 -11.49
C SER A 112 12.95 -0.63 -11.11
N THR A 113 12.64 -1.55 -10.21
CA THR A 113 13.52 -2.67 -9.80
C THR A 113 13.17 -3.98 -10.52
N GLY A 114 12.23 -3.94 -11.49
CA GLY A 114 11.87 -5.09 -12.33
C GLY A 114 10.83 -6.02 -11.70
N PHE A 115 10.15 -5.59 -10.65
CA PHE A 115 9.04 -6.35 -10.06
C PHE A 115 7.70 -5.86 -10.58
N GLU A 116 6.81 -6.78 -10.89
CA GLU A 116 5.39 -6.53 -11.01
C GLU A 116 4.73 -6.78 -9.64
N VAL A 117 4.13 -5.73 -9.08
CA VAL A 117 3.52 -5.78 -7.75
C VAL A 117 2.01 -5.81 -7.87
N TRP A 118 1.38 -6.79 -7.23
CA TRP A 118 -0.05 -7.03 -7.17
C TRP A 118 -0.63 -6.54 -5.84
N PRO A 119 -1.28 -5.38 -5.80
CA PRO A 119 -1.83 -4.85 -4.55
C PRO A 119 -3.24 -5.39 -4.30
N TYR A 120 -3.52 -5.71 -3.04
CA TYR A 120 -4.84 -6.12 -2.54
C TYR A 120 -5.30 -5.15 -1.47
N ALA A 121 -6.41 -4.46 -1.72
CA ALA A 121 -7.00 -3.54 -0.76
C ALA A 121 -7.98 -4.28 0.15
N GLY A 122 -7.95 -3.97 1.45
CA GLY A 122 -8.80 -4.60 2.44
C GLY A 122 -8.78 -3.87 3.78
N ARG A 123 -9.40 -4.45 4.78
CA ARG A 123 -9.48 -3.93 6.14
C ARG A 123 -8.99 -4.95 7.14
N VAL A 124 -8.24 -4.51 8.13
CA VAL A 124 -7.94 -5.30 9.34
C VAL A 124 -9.10 -5.19 10.30
N THR A 125 -9.51 -6.31 10.89
CA THR A 125 -10.51 -6.35 11.96
C THR A 125 -10.08 -5.49 13.14
N ASP A 126 -11.01 -4.74 13.71
CA ASP A 126 -10.73 -3.85 14.83
C ASP A 126 -10.25 -4.65 16.07
N GLY A 127 -9.22 -4.15 16.74
CA GLY A 127 -8.66 -4.77 17.94
C GLY A 127 -7.64 -5.89 17.69
N VAL A 128 -7.30 -6.19 16.46
CA VAL A 128 -6.22 -7.13 16.12
C VAL A 128 -4.89 -6.61 16.65
N GLN A 129 -4.19 -7.46 17.40
CA GLN A 129 -2.85 -7.15 17.89
C GLN A 129 -1.84 -7.34 16.77
N ILE A 130 -1.05 -6.29 16.52
CA ILE A 130 0.06 -6.31 15.57
C ILE A 130 1.33 -6.69 16.33
N THR A 131 2.03 -7.70 15.83
CA THR A 131 3.30 -8.19 16.40
C THR A 131 4.34 -8.20 15.28
N PRO A 132 5.08 -7.09 15.08
CA PRO A 132 6.07 -7.00 14.00
C PRO A 132 7.20 -8.02 14.17
N GLU A 133 7.64 -8.62 13.07
CA GLU A 133 8.87 -9.42 13.02
C GLU A 133 10.07 -8.47 12.97
N GLU A 134 10.80 -8.36 14.08
CA GLU A 134 11.89 -7.37 14.25
C GLU A 134 13.03 -7.50 13.24
N ALA A 135 13.21 -8.68 12.65
CA ALA A 135 14.23 -8.89 11.63
C ALA A 135 13.89 -8.19 10.30
N GLU A 136 12.60 -7.94 10.04
CA GLU A 136 12.11 -7.41 8.78
C GLU A 136 11.42 -6.04 8.91
N VAL A 137 10.80 -5.77 10.05
CA VAL A 137 9.99 -4.58 10.29
C VAL A 137 10.52 -3.80 11.49
N VAL A 138 11.01 -2.59 11.23
CA VAL A 138 11.55 -1.68 12.27
C VAL A 138 10.47 -0.84 12.92
N ASP A 139 9.44 -0.47 12.16
CA ASP A 139 8.37 0.40 12.64
C ASP A 139 7.07 0.12 11.89
N VAL A 140 5.93 0.39 12.52
CA VAL A 140 4.59 0.25 11.97
C VAL A 140 3.83 1.54 12.21
N VAL A 141 3.17 2.05 11.18
CA VAL A 141 2.40 3.29 11.28
C VAL A 141 1.03 3.18 10.61
N ASN A 142 0.04 3.79 11.24
CA ASN A 142 -1.27 4.04 10.64
C ASN A 142 -1.26 5.45 10.04
N VAL A 143 -1.07 5.56 8.73
CA VAL A 143 -1.05 6.86 8.02
C VAL A 143 -2.48 7.28 7.72
N PRO A 144 -2.93 8.45 8.18
CA PRO A 144 -4.27 8.94 7.87
C PRO A 144 -4.49 9.08 6.36
N VAL A 145 -5.60 8.56 5.85
CA VAL A 145 -5.91 8.57 4.41
C VAL A 145 -5.93 9.99 3.84
N ARG A 146 -6.29 11.00 4.66
CA ARG A 146 -6.25 12.41 4.24
C ARG A 146 -4.86 12.87 3.76
N VAL A 147 -3.77 12.27 4.25
CA VAL A 147 -2.39 12.58 3.82
C VAL A 147 -2.23 12.38 2.31
N PHE A 148 -2.87 11.39 1.75
CA PHE A 148 -2.76 11.06 0.32
C PHE A 148 -3.68 11.90 -0.57
N VAL A 149 -4.60 12.65 0.02
CA VAL A 149 -5.52 13.57 -0.68
C VAL A 149 -5.03 15.01 -0.57
N ASP A 150 -4.45 15.38 0.57
CA ASP A 150 -4.02 16.75 0.83
C ASP A 150 -2.83 17.15 -0.04
N ALA A 151 -2.99 18.23 -0.78
CA ALA A 151 -1.92 18.81 -1.59
C ALA A 151 -0.70 19.24 -0.76
N ALA A 152 -0.91 19.63 0.51
CA ALA A 152 0.16 20.01 1.42
C ALA A 152 1.10 18.84 1.80
N SER A 153 0.63 17.60 1.68
CA SER A 153 1.43 16.39 1.93
C SER A 153 2.24 15.95 0.71
N ARG A 154 1.86 16.38 -0.50
CA ARG A 154 2.52 15.98 -1.73
C ARG A 154 3.93 16.52 -1.84
N ARG A 155 4.85 15.69 -2.29
CA ARG A 155 6.26 16.01 -2.52
C ARG A 155 6.68 15.48 -3.88
N SER A 156 7.80 16.01 -4.38
CA SER A 156 8.51 15.46 -5.53
C SER A 156 9.93 15.15 -5.08
N ILE A 157 10.34 13.90 -5.27
CA ILE A 157 11.71 13.48 -5.01
C ILE A 157 12.43 13.25 -6.33
N THR A 158 13.71 13.56 -6.35
CA THR A 158 14.56 13.29 -7.51
C THR A 158 15.44 12.10 -7.21
N VAL A 159 15.28 11.05 -8.01
CA VAL A 159 16.10 9.83 -7.92
C VAL A 159 17.09 9.84 -9.06
N VAL A 160 18.38 9.77 -8.73
CA VAL A 160 19.47 9.66 -9.70
C VAL A 160 19.88 8.19 -9.79
N ARG A 161 19.88 7.63 -10.98
CA ARG A 161 20.32 6.26 -11.28
C ARG A 161 21.25 6.28 -12.48
N GLU A 162 21.94 5.17 -12.74
CA GLU A 162 22.79 5.01 -13.92
C GLU A 162 22.04 5.32 -15.24
N CYS A 163 20.75 4.97 -15.31
CA CYS A 163 19.89 5.23 -16.47
C CYS A 163 19.32 6.66 -16.55
N GLY A 164 19.69 7.56 -15.62
CA GLY A 164 19.28 8.96 -15.63
C GLY A 164 18.57 9.45 -14.37
N VAL A 165 18.03 10.66 -14.47
CA VAL A 165 17.35 11.37 -13.39
C VAL A 165 15.85 11.25 -13.58
N ARG A 166 15.14 10.82 -12.55
CA ARG A 166 13.66 10.74 -12.55
C ARG A 166 13.08 11.51 -11.36
N LYS A 167 12.02 12.26 -11.63
CA LYS A 167 11.18 12.83 -10.58
C LYS A 167 10.04 11.88 -10.27
N LEU A 168 9.88 11.55 -9.00
CA LEU A 168 8.84 10.67 -8.50
C LEU A 168 7.93 11.44 -7.53
N SER A 169 6.63 11.13 -7.59
CA SER A 169 5.69 11.61 -6.57
C SER A 169 5.96 10.93 -5.23
N ALA A 170 5.79 11.69 -4.18
CA ALA A 170 5.93 11.21 -2.82
C ALA A 170 4.92 11.91 -1.90
N TYR A 171 4.73 11.38 -0.71
CA TYR A 171 3.92 11.97 0.35
C TYR A 171 4.76 12.11 1.62
N ALA A 172 4.64 13.27 2.28
CA ALA A 172 5.25 13.51 3.57
C ALA A 172 4.19 13.39 4.67
N TYR A 173 4.48 12.62 5.69
CA TYR A 173 3.67 12.49 6.89
C TYR A 173 4.59 12.48 8.11
N GLU A 174 4.52 13.51 8.95
CA GLU A 174 5.46 13.75 10.04
C GLU A 174 6.92 13.75 9.53
N ASP A 175 7.78 12.89 10.07
CA ASP A 175 9.17 12.69 9.65
C ASP A 175 9.33 11.62 8.55
N ARG A 176 8.23 11.12 7.99
CA ARG A 176 8.18 10.02 7.05
C ARG A 176 7.99 10.51 5.62
N VAL A 177 8.66 9.83 4.69
CA VAL A 177 8.49 10.05 3.26
C VAL A 177 8.07 8.74 2.60
N ILE A 178 6.86 8.71 2.06
CA ILE A 178 6.30 7.57 1.32
C ILE A 178 6.49 7.87 -0.17
N TRP A 179 7.19 7.00 -0.89
CA TRP A 179 7.55 7.22 -2.28
C TRP A 179 7.63 5.91 -3.09
N GLY A 180 7.92 6.00 -4.40
CA GLY A 180 8.09 4.83 -5.26
C GLY A 180 6.82 4.02 -5.44
N ALA A 181 6.94 2.69 -5.39
CA ALA A 181 5.82 1.76 -5.56
C ALA A 181 4.69 2.03 -4.56
N SER A 182 5.01 2.25 -3.28
CA SER A 182 4.02 2.52 -2.24
C SER A 182 3.20 3.78 -2.52
N ALA A 183 3.87 4.87 -2.93
CA ALA A 183 3.18 6.10 -3.31
C ALA A 183 2.30 5.92 -4.55
N GLN A 184 2.75 5.17 -5.54
CA GLN A 184 1.97 4.89 -6.74
C GLN A 184 0.73 4.04 -6.43
N ILE A 185 0.88 2.98 -5.66
CA ILE A 185 -0.22 2.10 -5.24
C ILE A 185 -1.30 2.89 -4.49
N ILE A 186 -0.90 3.67 -3.46
CA ILE A 186 -1.90 4.44 -2.69
C ILE A 186 -2.55 5.53 -3.54
N THR A 187 -1.80 6.19 -4.43
CA THR A 187 -2.38 7.16 -5.36
C THR A 187 -3.46 6.52 -6.22
N ASN A 188 -3.16 5.38 -6.86
CA ASN A 188 -4.13 4.65 -7.67
C ASN A 188 -5.36 4.23 -6.86
N THR A 189 -5.15 3.78 -5.61
CA THR A 189 -6.25 3.39 -4.72
C THR A 189 -7.16 4.57 -4.38
N ILE A 190 -6.58 5.71 -4.02
CA ILE A 190 -7.34 6.92 -3.70
C ILE A 190 -8.04 7.48 -4.94
N ASP A 191 -7.40 7.48 -6.09
CA ASP A 191 -7.99 7.95 -7.35
C ASP A 191 -9.23 7.11 -7.73
N ILE A 192 -9.21 5.79 -7.52
CA ILE A 192 -10.39 4.95 -7.72
C ILE A 192 -11.54 5.38 -6.79
N VAL A 193 -11.24 5.64 -5.51
CA VAL A 193 -12.26 6.02 -4.52
C VAL A 193 -12.80 7.44 -4.78
N MET A 194 -11.94 8.34 -5.24
CA MET A 194 -12.32 9.73 -5.48
C MET A 194 -13.06 9.95 -6.80
N ASN A 195 -12.82 9.10 -7.81
CA ASN A 195 -13.45 9.17 -9.13
C ASN A 195 -14.68 8.25 -9.26
N ALA A 196 -15.02 7.49 -8.22
CA ALA A 196 -16.27 6.75 -8.18
C ALA A 196 -17.42 7.71 -7.85
N GLU A 197 -18.34 7.88 -8.81
CA GLU A 197 -19.60 8.60 -8.67
C GLU A 197 -20.66 7.74 -7.97
#